data_b3f391bb852d51c868b92eaba14aec20
#
_entry.id   b3f391bb852d51c868b92eaba14aec20
#
_cell.length_a   1.000
_cell.length_b   1.000
_cell.length_c   1.000
_cell.angle_alpha   90.00
_cell.angle_beta   90.00
_cell.angle_gamma   90.00
#
_symmetry.space_group_name_H-M   'P 1'
#
loop_
_entity.id
_entity.type
_entity.pdbx_description
1 polymer ?
#
loop_
_entity_poly.entity_id
_entity_poly.type
_entity_poly.pdbx_seq_one_letter_code
_entity_poly.pdbx_strand_id
1 'polypeptide(L)'
;AQLRQEMPTELGQLQRRLGHTVVYVTHDQAEAMSMADQVVLLNRGRIEQAATPRTLYAQPATTFAASFIGTPAMNLLRIEGDRIAGSDVPAGRAAHWLGMRPEAVTLGGRVPATVTSIEYLGADLIAHCAVGKETLTVRTTGQADLAAGSEVGLDWAPSVAHHFDAEGRRLA
;
A
#
# COMPACT_ATOMS: atom_id res chain seq x y z
N ALA A 1 9.52 12.17 21.25
CA ALA A 1 9.46 11.20 20.14
C ALA A 1 9.82 9.78 20.58
N GLN A 2 10.91 9.58 21.35
CA GLN A 2 11.35 8.27 21.84
C GLN A 2 10.31 7.55 22.72
N LEU A 3 9.68 8.23 23.67
CA LEU A 3 8.66 7.63 24.55
C LEU A 3 7.45 7.05 23.78
N ARG A 4 7.08 7.61 22.61
CA ARG A 4 6.00 7.06 21.78
C ARG A 4 6.34 5.74 21.09
N GLN A 5 7.63 5.46 20.86
CA GLN A 5 8.07 4.20 20.20
C GLN A 5 8.30 3.07 21.21
N GLU A 6 8.57 3.36 22.47
CA GLU A 6 8.84 2.37 23.51
C GLU A 6 7.56 1.80 24.14
N MET A 7 6.53 2.61 24.31
CA MET A 7 5.25 2.26 24.96
C MET A 7 4.51 1.05 24.30
N PRO A 8 4.43 0.96 22.96
CA PRO A 8 3.83 -0.19 22.31
C PRO A 8 4.51 -1.51 22.65
N THR A 9 5.82 -1.51 22.68
CA THR A 9 6.65 -2.71 22.96
C THR A 9 6.47 -3.19 24.41
N GLU A 10 6.45 -2.27 25.37
CA GLU A 10 6.26 -2.58 26.79
C GLU A 10 4.85 -3.12 27.07
N LEU A 11 3.82 -2.51 26.45
CA LEU A 11 2.45 -2.96 26.60
C LEU A 11 2.24 -4.37 26.06
N GLY A 12 2.81 -4.67 24.89
CA GLY A 12 2.78 -6.01 24.30
C GLY A 12 3.54 -7.05 25.13
N GLN A 13 4.66 -6.68 25.77
CA GLN A 13 5.38 -7.58 26.68
C GLN A 13 4.57 -7.86 27.96
N LEU A 14 3.95 -6.82 28.52
CA LEU A 14 3.11 -6.96 29.70
C LEU A 14 1.89 -7.84 29.42
N GLN A 15 1.22 -7.63 28.30
CA GLN A 15 0.08 -8.45 27.85
C GLN A 15 0.48 -9.94 27.73
N ARG A 16 1.58 -10.24 27.07
CA ARG A 16 2.06 -11.63 26.94
C ARG A 16 2.40 -12.27 28.29
N ARG A 17 3.01 -11.51 29.20
CA ARG A 17 3.36 -11.99 30.53
C ARG A 17 2.13 -12.28 31.42
N LEU A 18 1.08 -11.47 31.28
CA LEU A 18 -0.15 -11.60 32.07
C LEU A 18 -1.18 -12.53 31.46
N GLY A 19 -1.05 -12.86 30.16
CA GLY A 19 -1.99 -13.71 29.44
C GLY A 19 -3.37 -13.08 29.24
N HIS A 20 -3.48 -11.75 29.31
CA HIS A 20 -4.77 -11.06 29.18
C HIS A 20 -5.10 -10.74 27.72
N THR A 21 -6.41 -10.71 27.41
CA THR A 21 -6.91 -10.11 26.19
C THR A 21 -6.98 -8.58 26.38
N VAL A 22 -6.31 -7.84 25.52
CA VAL A 22 -6.28 -6.39 25.56
C VAL A 22 -6.89 -5.84 24.28
N VAL A 23 -7.79 -4.88 24.40
CA VAL A 23 -8.33 -4.10 23.28
C VAL A 23 -7.68 -2.73 23.32
N TYR A 24 -6.95 -2.40 22.26
CA TYR A 24 -6.27 -1.12 22.10
C TYR A 24 -6.87 -0.34 20.92
N VAL A 25 -7.24 0.91 21.14
CA VAL A 25 -7.79 1.77 20.10
C VAL A 25 -6.78 2.86 19.76
N THR A 26 -6.40 2.93 18.50
CA THR A 26 -5.46 3.92 17.99
C THR A 26 -5.84 4.36 16.59
N HIS A 27 -5.39 5.53 16.18
CA HIS A 27 -5.41 5.99 14.79
C HIS A 27 -4.02 5.85 14.13
N ASP A 28 -3.03 5.38 14.88
CA ASP A 28 -1.67 5.16 14.37
C ASP A 28 -1.55 3.74 13.82
N GLN A 29 -1.33 3.66 12.49
CA GLN A 29 -1.20 2.39 11.79
C GLN A 29 0.04 1.61 12.26
N ALA A 30 1.16 2.30 12.51
CA ALA A 30 2.40 1.65 12.90
C ALA A 30 2.25 0.98 14.28
N GLU A 31 1.57 1.64 15.22
CA GLU A 31 1.22 1.04 16.51
C GLU A 31 0.35 -0.21 16.31
N ALA A 32 -0.78 -0.09 15.59
CA ALA A 32 -1.69 -1.21 15.38
C ALA A 32 -0.99 -2.40 14.71
N MET A 33 -0.19 -2.14 13.68
CA MET A 33 0.48 -3.18 12.89
C MET A 33 1.62 -3.87 13.63
N SER A 34 2.28 -3.18 14.59
CA SER A 34 3.42 -3.72 15.33
C SER A 34 3.05 -4.49 16.60
N MET A 35 1.88 -4.19 17.20
CA MET A 35 1.51 -4.72 18.52
C MET A 35 0.45 -5.82 18.47
N ALA A 36 -0.50 -5.71 17.55
CA ALA A 36 -1.71 -6.50 17.61
C ALA A 36 -1.54 -7.89 17.00
N ASP A 37 -2.14 -8.91 17.62
CA ASP A 37 -2.34 -10.21 17.00
C ASP A 37 -3.45 -10.14 15.93
N GLN A 38 -4.46 -9.28 16.17
CA GLN A 38 -5.54 -9.01 15.25
C GLN A 38 -5.84 -7.51 15.22
N VAL A 39 -6.01 -6.97 14.03
CA VAL A 39 -6.44 -5.58 13.80
C VAL A 39 -7.87 -5.58 13.27
N VAL A 40 -8.72 -4.76 13.86
CA VAL A 40 -10.07 -4.48 13.35
C VAL A 40 -10.07 -3.08 12.78
N LEU A 41 -10.12 -3.00 11.45
CA LEU A 41 -10.20 -1.73 10.72
C LEU A 41 -11.65 -1.25 10.67
N LEU A 42 -11.89 -0.05 11.18
CA LEU A 42 -13.20 0.58 11.19
C LEU A 42 -13.30 1.69 10.14
N ASN A 43 -14.41 1.72 9.44
CA ASN A 43 -14.75 2.79 8.51
C ASN A 43 -16.20 3.24 8.76
N ARG A 44 -16.40 4.50 9.16
CA ARG A 44 -17.73 5.09 9.45
C ARG A 44 -18.60 4.23 10.36
N GLY A 45 -18.02 3.68 11.42
CA GLY A 45 -18.72 2.85 12.41
C GLY A 45 -19.00 1.41 11.97
N ARG A 46 -18.47 0.97 10.83
CA ARG A 46 -18.58 -0.41 10.33
C ARG A 46 -17.22 -1.08 10.30
N ILE A 47 -17.19 -2.38 10.54
CA ILE A 47 -15.98 -3.17 10.37
C ILE A 47 -15.73 -3.33 8.86
N GLU A 48 -14.62 -2.77 8.40
CA GLU A 48 -14.16 -2.88 7.03
C GLU A 48 -13.44 -4.20 6.80
N GLN A 49 -12.52 -4.53 7.71
CA GLN A 49 -11.79 -5.79 7.72
C GLN A 49 -11.28 -6.09 9.13
N ALA A 50 -11.30 -7.38 9.52
CA ALA A 50 -10.67 -7.87 10.73
C ALA A 50 -9.71 -9.00 10.36
N ALA A 51 -8.41 -8.81 10.60
CA ALA A 51 -7.38 -9.75 10.18
C ALA A 51 -6.09 -9.56 11.00
N THR A 52 -5.13 -10.50 10.87
CA THR A 52 -3.77 -10.27 11.35
C THR A 52 -3.15 -9.07 10.61
N PRO A 53 -2.19 -8.34 11.21
CA PRO A 53 -1.49 -7.26 10.53
C PRO A 53 -0.96 -7.65 9.15
N ARG A 54 -0.32 -8.81 9.06
CA ARG A 54 0.23 -9.34 7.81
C ARG A 54 -0.85 -9.55 6.73
N THR A 55 -1.99 -10.13 7.11
CA THR A 55 -3.11 -10.37 6.17
C THR A 55 -3.74 -9.05 5.75
N LEU A 56 -3.93 -8.12 6.68
CA LEU A 56 -4.50 -6.79 6.39
C LEU A 56 -3.65 -6.02 5.37
N TYR A 57 -2.32 -6.11 5.49
CA TYR A 57 -1.38 -5.49 4.55
C TYR A 57 -1.34 -6.19 3.20
N ALA A 58 -1.18 -7.52 3.21
CA ALA A 58 -0.97 -8.32 2.00
C ALA A 58 -2.25 -8.58 1.21
N GLN A 59 -3.41 -8.59 1.88
CA GLN A 59 -4.69 -8.96 1.28
C GLN A 59 -5.81 -8.01 1.74
N PRO A 60 -5.72 -6.71 1.41
CA PRO A 60 -6.79 -5.78 1.76
C PRO A 60 -8.09 -6.19 1.09
N ALA A 61 -9.18 -6.21 1.86
CA ALA A 61 -10.50 -6.63 1.37
C ALA A 61 -11.15 -5.57 0.47
N THR A 62 -10.76 -4.30 0.66
CA THR A 62 -11.34 -3.18 -0.07
C THR A 62 -10.28 -2.15 -0.46
N THR A 63 -10.64 -1.26 -1.39
CA THR A 63 -9.81 -0.09 -1.73
C THR A 63 -9.59 0.83 -0.53
N PHE A 64 -10.56 0.91 0.39
CA PHE A 64 -10.38 1.65 1.63
C PHE A 64 -9.27 1.02 2.49
N ALA A 65 -9.32 -0.29 2.75
CA ALA A 65 -8.27 -0.98 3.50
C ALA A 65 -6.90 -0.86 2.80
N ALA A 66 -6.86 -0.98 1.47
CA ALA A 66 -5.66 -0.85 0.65
C ALA A 66 -5.01 0.54 0.77
N SER A 67 -5.82 1.61 0.74
CA SER A 67 -5.36 2.99 0.83
C SER A 67 -5.07 3.44 2.26
N PHE A 68 -5.74 2.86 3.25
CA PHE A 68 -5.54 3.23 4.65
C PHE A 68 -4.31 2.55 5.26
N ILE A 69 -4.02 1.30 4.91
CA ILE A 69 -2.93 0.52 5.50
C ILE A 69 -1.67 0.60 4.65
N GLY A 70 -0.59 1.09 5.24
CA GLY A 70 0.74 1.22 4.62
C GLY A 70 1.14 2.67 4.38
N THR A 71 2.45 2.93 4.46
CA THR A 71 3.07 4.23 4.19
C THR A 71 4.32 4.02 3.33
N PRO A 72 4.26 4.39 2.05
CA PRO A 72 3.12 4.93 1.32
C PRO A 72 1.95 3.95 1.18
N ALA A 73 0.76 4.48 0.90
CA ALA A 73 -0.44 3.67 0.64
C ALA A 73 -0.31 2.81 -0.62
N MET A 74 -1.17 1.80 -0.78
CA MET A 74 -1.26 1.02 -2.02
C MET A 74 -1.64 1.94 -3.19
N ASN A 75 -0.96 1.80 -4.31
CA ASN A 75 -1.40 2.39 -5.57
C ASN A 75 -2.77 1.83 -5.95
N LEU A 76 -3.71 2.69 -6.28
CA LEU A 76 -5.03 2.32 -6.78
C LEU A 76 -5.24 3.04 -8.11
N LEU A 77 -5.02 2.35 -9.21
CA LEU A 77 -5.12 2.87 -10.56
C LEU A 77 -6.48 2.52 -11.15
N ARG A 78 -7.17 3.47 -11.74
CA ARG A 78 -8.43 3.21 -12.44
C ARG A 78 -8.19 2.41 -13.71
N ILE A 79 -9.13 1.54 -14.01
CA ILE A 79 -9.16 0.75 -15.23
C ILE A 79 -10.26 1.29 -16.14
N GLU A 80 -9.91 1.60 -17.38
CA GLU A 80 -10.82 1.95 -18.46
C GLU A 80 -10.78 0.81 -19.51
N GLY A 81 -11.88 0.03 -19.60
CA GLY A 81 -11.89 -1.19 -20.40
C GLY A 81 -11.03 -2.30 -19.79
N ASP A 82 -9.91 -2.63 -20.43
CA ASP A 82 -8.93 -3.63 -19.99
C ASP A 82 -7.55 -3.02 -19.66
N ARG A 83 -7.46 -1.68 -19.62
CA ARG A 83 -6.20 -0.91 -19.50
C ARG A 83 -6.23 0.06 -18.35
N ILE A 84 -5.04 0.46 -17.88
CA ILE A 84 -4.88 1.58 -16.95
C ILE A 84 -5.37 2.86 -17.64
N ALA A 85 -6.18 3.64 -16.94
CA ALA A 85 -6.86 4.82 -17.48
C ALA A 85 -5.90 5.78 -18.20
N GLY A 86 -6.25 6.09 -19.45
CA GLY A 86 -5.47 6.98 -20.31
C GLY A 86 -4.12 6.41 -20.77
N SER A 87 -3.92 5.10 -20.72
CA SER A 87 -2.70 4.44 -21.18
C SER A 87 -2.98 3.19 -22.01
N ASP A 88 -1.95 2.67 -22.68
CA ASP A 88 -2.00 1.38 -23.38
C ASP A 88 -1.58 0.18 -22.52
N VAL A 89 -1.38 0.40 -21.22
CA VAL A 89 -0.90 -0.62 -20.28
C VAL A 89 -2.05 -1.55 -19.88
N PRO A 90 -1.97 -2.85 -20.15
CA PRO A 90 -3.00 -3.81 -19.75
C PRO A 90 -3.14 -3.90 -18.24
N ALA A 91 -4.37 -3.93 -17.73
CA ALA A 91 -4.65 -4.09 -16.32
C ALA A 91 -4.61 -5.56 -15.83
N GLY A 92 -4.43 -6.51 -16.75
CA GLY A 92 -4.30 -7.94 -16.45
C GLY A 92 -5.62 -8.70 -16.31
N ARG A 93 -6.69 -8.06 -15.85
CA ARG A 93 -8.06 -8.62 -15.83
C ARG A 93 -9.11 -7.51 -15.79
N ALA A 94 -10.34 -7.89 -16.11
CA ALA A 94 -11.49 -6.98 -15.99
C ALA A 94 -11.77 -6.65 -14.51
N ALA A 95 -11.65 -5.37 -14.18
CA ALA A 95 -11.86 -4.84 -12.85
C ALA A 95 -12.11 -3.32 -12.95
N HIS A 96 -12.38 -2.66 -11.83
CA HIS A 96 -12.52 -1.20 -11.79
C HIS A 96 -11.23 -0.51 -11.32
N TRP A 97 -10.50 -1.20 -10.41
CA TRP A 97 -9.23 -0.71 -9.88
C TRP A 97 -8.17 -1.80 -9.93
N LEU A 98 -6.94 -1.37 -10.25
CA LEU A 98 -5.72 -2.15 -10.13
C LEU A 98 -4.93 -1.63 -8.93
N GLY A 99 -4.67 -2.51 -7.96
CA GLY A 99 -3.94 -2.19 -6.74
C GLY A 99 -2.56 -2.84 -6.69
N MET A 100 -1.53 -2.08 -6.29
CA MET A 100 -0.21 -2.64 -6.00
C MET A 100 0.53 -1.80 -4.97
N ARG A 101 1.29 -2.50 -4.11
CA ARG A 101 2.13 -1.81 -3.13
C ARG A 101 3.29 -1.08 -3.82
N PRO A 102 3.70 0.10 -3.31
CA PRO A 102 4.80 0.87 -3.89
C PRO A 102 6.12 0.11 -4.02
N GLU A 103 6.41 -0.76 -3.06
CA GLU A 103 7.61 -1.62 -3.03
C GLU A 103 7.52 -2.82 -3.97
N ALA A 104 6.34 -3.15 -4.48
CA ALA A 104 6.13 -4.22 -5.45
C ALA A 104 6.35 -3.75 -6.90
N VAL A 105 6.46 -2.45 -7.11
CA VAL A 105 6.75 -1.84 -8.41
C VAL A 105 8.25 -1.68 -8.56
N THR A 106 8.81 -2.16 -9.66
CA THR A 106 10.25 -2.12 -9.96
C THR A 106 10.56 -1.18 -11.11
N LEU A 107 11.77 -0.62 -11.10
CA LEU A 107 12.32 0.18 -12.20
C LEU A 107 12.95 -0.70 -13.29
N GLY A 108 13.05 -0.18 -14.51
CA GLY A 108 13.67 -0.87 -15.65
C GLY A 108 12.73 -1.78 -16.43
N GLY A 109 11.42 -1.67 -16.21
CA GLY A 109 10.40 -2.47 -16.89
C GLY A 109 9.86 -1.89 -18.19
N ARG A 110 8.73 -2.45 -18.65
CA ARG A 110 8.13 -2.14 -19.96
C ARG A 110 7.01 -1.10 -19.91
N VAL A 111 6.51 -0.78 -18.73
CA VAL A 111 5.45 0.20 -18.57
C VAL A 111 6.05 1.59 -18.62
N PRO A 112 5.78 2.38 -19.67
CA PRO A 112 6.34 3.71 -19.79
C PRO A 112 5.72 4.66 -18.76
N ALA A 113 6.56 5.42 -18.08
CA ALA A 113 6.15 6.37 -17.06
C ALA A 113 7.07 7.58 -17.04
N THR A 114 6.55 8.72 -16.59
CA THR A 114 7.34 9.94 -16.37
C THR A 114 7.42 10.23 -14.87
N VAL A 115 8.61 10.38 -14.32
CA VAL A 115 8.81 10.76 -12.93
C VAL A 115 8.32 12.19 -12.69
N THR A 116 7.32 12.37 -11.86
CA THR A 116 6.76 13.70 -11.55
C THR A 116 7.38 14.34 -10.32
N SER A 117 7.70 13.55 -9.31
CA SER A 117 8.37 14.02 -8.10
C SER A 117 9.13 12.87 -7.41
N ILE A 118 10.07 13.25 -6.53
CA ILE A 118 10.90 12.33 -5.79
C ILE A 118 11.00 12.83 -4.34
N GLU A 119 10.89 11.89 -3.39
CA GLU A 119 11.13 12.12 -1.97
C GLU A 119 12.28 11.20 -1.53
N TYR A 120 13.38 11.80 -1.08
CA TYR A 120 14.52 11.07 -0.57
C TYR A 120 14.42 10.90 0.95
N LEU A 121 14.31 9.66 1.40
CA LEU A 121 14.15 9.29 2.81
C LEU A 121 15.39 8.58 3.39
N GLY A 122 16.55 8.82 2.83
CA GLY A 122 17.81 8.19 3.22
C GLY A 122 17.96 6.79 2.64
N ALA A 123 17.57 5.74 3.36
CA ALA A 123 17.63 4.36 2.86
C ALA A 123 16.64 4.08 1.72
N ASP A 124 15.52 4.78 1.72
CA ASP A 124 14.45 4.66 0.73
C ASP A 124 14.34 5.91 -0.13
N LEU A 125 13.86 5.74 -1.33
CA LEU A 125 13.44 6.78 -2.27
C LEU A 125 12.01 6.47 -2.69
N ILE A 126 11.14 7.48 -2.60
CA ILE A 126 9.76 7.41 -3.10
C ILE A 126 9.70 8.23 -4.38
N ALA A 127 9.35 7.60 -5.49
CA ALA A 127 9.11 8.28 -6.76
C ALA A 127 7.63 8.24 -7.11
N HIS A 128 7.09 9.38 -7.52
CA HIS A 128 5.75 9.47 -8.11
C HIS A 128 5.90 9.50 -9.63
N CYS A 129 5.23 8.60 -10.32
CA CYS A 129 5.35 8.42 -11.75
C CYS A 129 3.98 8.53 -12.42
N ALA A 130 3.88 9.33 -13.46
CA ALA A 130 2.68 9.42 -14.28
C ALA A 130 2.62 8.24 -15.26
N VAL A 131 1.49 7.54 -15.28
CA VAL A 131 1.16 6.45 -16.22
C VAL A 131 -0.22 6.73 -16.80
N GLY A 132 -0.29 7.25 -18.02
CA GLY A 132 -1.55 7.74 -18.58
C GLY A 132 -2.14 8.88 -17.76
N LYS A 133 -3.38 8.69 -17.26
CA LYS A 133 -4.07 9.65 -16.39
C LYS A 133 -3.84 9.37 -14.89
N GLU A 134 -3.14 8.31 -14.56
CA GLU A 134 -2.94 7.84 -13.19
C GLU A 134 -1.54 8.18 -12.67
N THR A 135 -1.42 8.27 -11.35
CA THR A 135 -0.12 8.41 -10.66
C THR A 135 0.21 7.13 -9.92
N LEU A 136 1.41 6.62 -10.13
CA LEU A 136 1.92 5.41 -9.53
C LEU A 136 3.11 5.77 -8.65
N THR A 137 3.04 5.40 -7.39
CA THR A 137 4.11 5.58 -6.40
C THR A 137 4.99 4.35 -6.40
N VAL A 138 6.29 4.55 -6.52
CA VAL A 138 7.33 3.52 -6.45
C VAL A 138 8.15 3.76 -5.19
N ARG A 139 8.37 2.73 -4.38
CA ARG A 139 9.34 2.75 -3.30
C ARG A 139 10.54 1.90 -3.68
N THR A 140 11.70 2.53 -3.75
CA THR A 140 12.95 1.88 -4.13
C THR A 140 14.09 2.29 -3.20
N THR A 141 15.28 1.77 -3.41
CA THR A 141 16.44 2.14 -2.59
C THR A 141 16.85 3.59 -2.84
N GLY A 142 17.34 4.27 -1.80
CA GLY A 142 17.84 5.65 -1.90
C GLY A 142 19.04 5.84 -2.84
N GLN A 143 19.57 4.76 -3.39
CA GLN A 143 20.67 4.80 -4.39
C GLN A 143 20.16 4.85 -5.85
N ALA A 144 18.83 4.79 -6.08
CA ALA A 144 18.29 4.87 -7.43
C ALA A 144 18.57 6.27 -8.03
N ASP A 145 19.13 6.29 -9.22
CA ASP A 145 19.40 7.53 -9.97
C ASP A 145 18.14 7.91 -10.76
N LEU A 146 17.30 8.71 -10.14
CA LEU A 146 16.06 9.22 -10.70
C LEU A 146 16.02 10.75 -10.61
N ALA A 147 15.44 11.37 -11.62
CA ALA A 147 15.20 12.81 -11.63
C ALA A 147 13.76 13.13 -12.02
N ALA A 148 13.18 14.17 -11.44
CA ALA A 148 11.87 14.65 -11.87
C ALA A 148 11.93 15.06 -13.35
N GLY A 149 10.91 14.66 -14.13
CA GLY A 149 10.83 14.86 -15.58
C GLY A 149 11.50 13.74 -16.39
N SER A 150 12.23 12.79 -15.79
CA SER A 150 12.83 11.68 -16.52
C SER A 150 11.79 10.62 -16.91
N GLU A 151 11.99 10.01 -18.07
CA GLU A 151 11.25 8.84 -18.53
C GLU A 151 11.85 7.58 -17.90
N VAL A 152 10.98 6.72 -17.38
CA VAL A 152 11.37 5.45 -16.76
C VAL A 152 10.48 4.32 -17.24
N GLY A 153 11.00 3.10 -17.25
CA GLY A 153 10.19 1.90 -17.40
C GLY A 153 9.82 1.36 -16.02
N LEU A 154 8.57 0.98 -15.81
CA LEU A 154 8.09 0.31 -14.60
C LEU A 154 7.68 -1.12 -14.91
N ASP A 155 7.73 -1.98 -13.90
CA ASP A 155 7.21 -3.35 -13.99
C ASP A 155 6.69 -3.83 -12.63
N TRP A 156 5.85 -4.86 -12.67
CA TRP A 156 5.37 -5.59 -11.49
C TRP A 156 4.95 -7.00 -11.88
N ALA A 157 5.13 -7.93 -10.97
CA ALA A 157 4.65 -9.30 -11.19
C ALA A 157 3.12 -9.35 -11.10
N PRO A 158 2.42 -10.12 -11.96
CA PRO A 158 0.97 -10.29 -11.86
C PRO A 158 0.49 -10.81 -10.50
N SER A 159 1.33 -11.57 -9.79
CA SER A 159 1.01 -12.14 -8.48
C SER A 159 0.93 -11.11 -7.35
N VAL A 160 1.47 -9.91 -7.52
CA VAL A 160 1.39 -8.83 -6.53
C VAL A 160 0.26 -7.83 -6.83
N ALA A 161 -0.40 -7.99 -7.98
CA ALA A 161 -1.50 -7.13 -8.40
C ALA A 161 -2.81 -7.55 -7.72
N HIS A 162 -3.52 -6.59 -7.18
CA HIS A 162 -4.85 -6.74 -6.63
C HIS A 162 -5.86 -6.06 -7.54
N HIS A 163 -7.02 -6.67 -7.70
CA HIS A 163 -8.08 -6.12 -8.52
C HIS A 163 -9.32 -5.89 -7.65
N PHE A 164 -9.98 -4.74 -7.87
CA PHE A 164 -11.17 -4.38 -7.11
C PHE A 164 -12.32 -4.03 -8.05
N ASP A 165 -13.55 -4.35 -7.61
CA ASP A 165 -14.77 -4.01 -8.33
C ASP A 165 -15.11 -2.50 -8.23
N ALA A 166 -16.26 -2.10 -8.78
CA ALA A 166 -16.71 -0.72 -8.76
C ALA A 166 -17.08 -0.23 -7.35
N GLU A 167 -17.46 -1.15 -6.46
CA GLU A 167 -17.74 -0.88 -5.04
C GLU A 167 -16.47 -0.89 -4.19
N GLY A 168 -15.30 -1.11 -4.81
CA GLY A 168 -14.01 -1.15 -4.14
C GLY A 168 -13.73 -2.45 -3.38
N ARG A 169 -14.45 -3.55 -3.66
CA ARG A 169 -14.21 -4.86 -3.03
C ARG A 169 -13.19 -5.65 -3.85
N ARG A 170 -12.28 -6.31 -3.16
CA ARG A 170 -11.26 -7.12 -3.82
C ARG A 170 -11.88 -8.33 -4.51
N LEU A 171 -11.50 -8.52 -5.76
CA LEU A 171 -11.83 -9.69 -6.55
C LEU A 171 -10.89 -10.86 -6.21
N ALA A 172 -11.42 -12.07 -6.11
CA ALA A 172 -10.66 -13.29 -5.81
C ALA A 172 -9.70 -13.67 -6.96
#